data_5bc8fe291820d4cf406b4cd67bcefd08
#
_entry.id   5bc8fe291820d4cf406b4cd67bcefd08
#
_cell.length_a   1.000
_cell.length_b   1.000
_cell.length_c   1.000
_cell.angle_alpha   90.00
_cell.angle_beta   90.00
_cell.angle_gamma   90.00
#
_symmetry.space_group_name_H-M   'P 1'
#
loop_
_entity.id
_entity.type
_entity.pdbx_description
1 polymer ?
#
loop_
_entity_poly.entity_id
_entity_poly.type
_entity_poly.pdbx_seq_one_letter_code
_entity_poly.pdbx_strand_id
1 'polypeptide(L)'
;MLNNNFSFPRQLCFFLAAFFLLTRLSLAAELDCMVKPEMYIELSSPTTGVLEKLLVDKGDHVTKGQAIAQLEASVEIARVNQAKFDASNNSEINNRKTHLAFAKRNRARSQDLYQRGSLSKTEKDKAETEVTLAETELAKAIEQKKAAALALDLAKTQLALKTIKSPIDGLVIDRYAMIGESVADRPIMKLAQVDPLRVELVAPTEYFGLIQEDMQVEVRTERPANKVFNATVTIVDQLIDPASGSFSVRMSLPNPDDQLVGGVNCVAMFKFETPPLTTSSAPSATRIEKEPIATQKELIVPNQDGVKPK
;
A
#
# COMPACT_ATOMS: atom_id res chain seq x y z
N MET A 1 42.82 -21.57 81.50
CA MET A 1 41.43 -21.17 81.53
C MET A 1 41.30 -19.85 80.79
N LEU A 2 40.95 -19.91 79.49
CA LEU A 2 40.55 -18.77 78.68
C LEU A 2 39.59 -19.28 77.61
N ASN A 3 38.30 -18.98 77.83
CA ASN A 3 37.18 -19.31 76.99
C ASN A 3 37.05 -18.19 75.91
N ASN A 4 37.27 -18.48 74.63
CA ASN A 4 36.98 -17.56 73.57
C ASN A 4 35.76 -18.04 72.76
N ASN A 5 34.59 -17.47 73.14
CA ASN A 5 33.37 -17.56 72.35
C ASN A 5 33.43 -16.48 71.24
N PHE A 6 33.73 -16.91 69.99
CA PHE A 6 33.57 -16.06 68.81
C PHE A 6 32.15 -16.19 68.29
N SER A 7 31.32 -15.20 68.63
CA SER A 7 29.94 -15.06 68.07
C SER A 7 30.06 -14.39 66.69
N PHE A 8 29.83 -15.12 65.59
CA PHE A 8 29.69 -14.54 64.26
C PHE A 8 28.38 -13.79 64.14
N PRO A 9 28.35 -12.52 63.70
CA PRO A 9 27.11 -11.79 63.53
C PRO A 9 26.32 -12.29 62.34
N ARG A 10 25.15 -12.83 62.60
CA ARG A 10 24.13 -13.31 61.65
C ARG A 10 23.70 -12.26 60.61
N GLN A 11 24.06 -10.99 60.78
CA GLN A 11 23.74 -9.90 59.89
C GLN A 11 24.58 -9.83 58.60
N LEU A 12 25.76 -10.43 58.57
CA LEU A 12 26.65 -10.39 57.39
C LEU A 12 26.19 -11.33 56.27
N CYS A 13 25.50 -12.42 56.59
CA CYS A 13 25.00 -13.34 55.58
C CYS A 13 23.78 -12.81 54.82
N PHE A 14 22.98 -11.89 55.38
CA PHE A 14 21.83 -11.29 54.70
C PHE A 14 22.25 -10.26 53.65
N PHE A 15 23.36 -9.55 53.84
CA PHE A 15 23.86 -8.57 52.86
C PHE A 15 24.55 -9.23 51.65
N LEU A 16 25.17 -10.40 51.79
CA LEU A 16 25.76 -11.14 50.68
C LEU A 16 24.69 -11.85 49.82
N ALA A 17 23.60 -12.28 50.41
CA ALA A 17 22.49 -12.90 49.66
C ALA A 17 21.66 -11.86 48.87
N ALA A 18 21.56 -10.61 49.37
CA ALA A 18 20.85 -9.53 48.65
C ALA A 18 21.65 -8.96 47.48
N PHE A 19 22.98 -9.06 47.49
CA PHE A 19 23.82 -8.58 46.37
C PHE A 19 23.86 -9.53 45.18
N PHE A 20 23.50 -10.82 45.36
CA PHE A 20 23.53 -11.81 44.30
C PHE A 20 22.23 -11.83 43.45
N LEU A 21 21.22 -11.02 43.86
CA LEU A 21 19.89 -11.04 43.20
C LEU A 21 19.72 -10.00 42.08
N LEU A 22 20.74 -9.21 41.75
CA LEU A 22 20.61 -8.07 40.81
C LEU A 22 21.45 -8.17 39.51
N THR A 23 22.10 -9.29 39.23
CA THR A 23 22.73 -9.44 37.91
C THR A 23 21.78 -10.11 36.94
N ARG A 24 20.90 -9.32 36.33
CA ARG A 24 20.19 -9.77 35.13
C ARG A 24 21.25 -9.95 34.04
N LEU A 25 21.54 -11.17 33.67
CA LEU A 25 22.37 -11.48 32.50
C LEU A 25 21.51 -11.17 31.27
N SER A 26 21.70 -9.96 30.71
CA SER A 26 21.13 -9.64 29.39
C SER A 26 22.01 -10.31 28.35
N LEU A 27 21.47 -11.29 27.64
CA LEU A 27 22.12 -11.88 26.48
C LEU A 27 21.98 -10.88 25.33
N ALA A 28 23.09 -10.25 24.95
CA ALA A 28 23.13 -9.40 23.76
C ALA A 28 23.63 -10.22 22.58
N ALA A 29 22.95 -10.15 21.45
CA ALA A 29 23.40 -10.71 20.18
C ALA A 29 23.69 -9.57 19.20
N GLU A 30 24.83 -9.65 18.54
CA GLU A 30 25.21 -8.77 17.45
C GLU A 30 25.08 -9.55 16.14
N LEU A 31 24.25 -9.07 15.22
CA LEU A 31 23.98 -9.71 13.92
C LEU A 31 24.25 -8.72 12.80
N ASP A 32 24.94 -9.18 11.77
CA ASP A 32 25.22 -8.39 10.58
C ASP A 32 23.92 -8.09 9.82
N CYS A 33 23.79 -6.86 9.36
CA CYS A 33 22.61 -6.38 8.63
C CYS A 33 22.98 -5.44 7.50
N MET A 34 22.00 -5.16 6.63
CA MET A 34 22.12 -4.20 5.54
C MET A 34 20.95 -3.23 5.57
N VAL A 35 21.27 -1.94 5.51
CA VAL A 35 20.28 -0.86 5.37
C VAL A 35 19.97 -0.69 3.89
N LYS A 36 18.68 -0.74 3.54
CA LYS A 36 18.18 -0.55 2.16
C LYS A 36 17.07 0.49 2.15
N PRO A 37 16.77 1.14 1.02
CA PRO A 37 15.50 1.84 0.85
C PRO A 37 14.33 0.89 1.11
N GLU A 38 13.21 1.42 1.64
CA GLU A 38 12.01 0.62 1.88
C GLU A 38 11.51 -0.02 0.59
N MET A 39 11.50 0.75 -0.50
CA MET A 39 11.17 0.24 -1.83
C MET A 39 11.86 1.04 -2.93
N TYR A 40 11.97 0.40 -4.09
CA TYR A 40 12.33 1.03 -5.35
C TYR A 40 11.14 0.98 -6.30
N ILE A 41 10.89 2.09 -7.00
CA ILE A 41 9.85 2.17 -8.01
C ILE A 41 10.48 2.60 -9.33
N GLU A 42 10.32 1.81 -10.37
CA GLU A 42 10.59 2.18 -11.74
C GLU A 42 9.33 2.80 -12.32
N LEU A 43 9.29 4.13 -12.29
CA LEU A 43 8.13 4.90 -12.68
C LEU A 43 8.00 4.98 -14.19
N SER A 44 6.90 4.48 -14.71
CA SER A 44 6.52 4.54 -16.12
C SER A 44 5.38 5.54 -16.35
N SER A 45 5.15 5.92 -17.59
CA SER A 45 4.00 6.74 -17.95
C SER A 45 2.72 5.91 -17.97
N PRO A 46 1.61 6.41 -17.44
CA PRO A 46 0.30 5.73 -17.55
C PRO A 46 -0.29 5.81 -18.97
N THR A 47 0.28 6.60 -19.85
CA THR A 47 -0.15 6.78 -21.25
C THR A 47 1.03 7.05 -22.16
N THR A 48 0.88 6.71 -23.42
CA THR A 48 1.88 7.00 -24.46
C THR A 48 1.91 8.50 -24.77
N GLY A 49 3.09 9.02 -25.03
CA GLY A 49 3.26 10.41 -25.43
C GLY A 49 4.72 10.81 -25.55
N VAL A 50 4.98 12.02 -26.02
CA VAL A 50 6.31 12.63 -26.05
C VAL A 50 6.55 13.36 -24.73
N LEU A 51 7.70 13.17 -24.13
CA LEU A 51 8.10 13.85 -22.91
C LEU A 51 8.40 15.32 -23.21
N GLU A 52 7.55 16.22 -22.73
CA GLU A 52 7.69 17.67 -22.95
C GLU A 52 8.59 18.31 -21.90
N LYS A 53 8.41 17.93 -20.62
CA LYS A 53 9.14 18.50 -19.48
C LYS A 53 9.49 17.44 -18.46
N LEU A 54 10.66 17.62 -17.88
CA LEU A 54 11.07 16.98 -16.64
C LEU A 54 11.16 18.07 -15.56
N LEU A 55 10.48 17.85 -14.44
CA LEU A 55 10.36 18.83 -13.36
C LEU A 55 11.32 18.55 -12.20
N VAL A 56 11.95 17.39 -12.22
CA VAL A 56 12.91 16.91 -11.22
C VAL A 56 14.06 16.20 -11.93
N ASP A 57 15.21 16.14 -11.25
CA ASP A 57 16.41 15.45 -11.75
C ASP A 57 16.94 14.45 -10.71
N LYS A 58 17.96 13.70 -11.08
CA LYS A 58 18.64 12.75 -10.20
C LYS A 58 19.17 13.46 -8.96
N GLY A 59 18.86 12.91 -7.79
CA GLY A 59 19.22 13.48 -6.49
C GLY A 59 18.15 14.38 -5.87
N ASP A 60 17.07 14.70 -6.58
CA ASP A 60 16.00 15.51 -6.04
C ASP A 60 15.07 14.67 -5.13
N HIS A 61 14.60 15.30 -4.05
CA HIS A 61 13.53 14.76 -3.22
C HIS A 61 12.18 15.05 -3.85
N VAL A 62 11.29 14.07 -3.81
CA VAL A 62 9.92 14.16 -4.31
C VAL A 62 8.93 13.75 -3.24
N THR A 63 7.77 14.40 -3.24
CA THR A 63 6.66 14.04 -2.37
C THR A 63 5.58 13.31 -3.16
N LYS A 64 4.82 12.46 -2.48
CA LYS A 64 3.68 11.75 -3.08
C LYS A 64 2.68 12.71 -3.70
N GLY A 65 2.36 12.50 -4.97
CA GLY A 65 1.47 13.36 -5.74
C GLY A 65 2.14 14.54 -6.42
N GLN A 66 3.43 14.82 -6.14
CA GLN A 66 4.20 15.86 -6.84
C GLN A 66 4.35 15.51 -8.32
N ALA A 67 4.12 16.50 -9.20
CA ALA A 67 4.38 16.36 -10.62
C ALA A 67 5.89 16.27 -10.86
N ILE A 68 6.34 15.24 -11.56
CA ILE A 68 7.74 14.97 -11.86
C ILE A 68 8.06 15.03 -13.34
N ALA A 69 7.07 14.77 -14.19
CA ALA A 69 7.22 14.88 -15.64
C ALA A 69 5.90 15.27 -16.30
N GLN A 70 5.96 15.87 -17.46
CA GLN A 70 4.81 16.27 -18.25
C GLN A 70 5.01 15.80 -19.70
N LEU A 71 3.97 15.12 -20.21
CA LEU A 71 3.89 14.76 -21.62
C LEU A 71 3.27 15.90 -22.43
N GLU A 72 3.55 15.93 -23.72
CA GLU A 72 2.86 16.79 -24.66
C GLU A 72 1.35 16.53 -24.57
N ALA A 73 0.55 17.61 -24.41
CA ALA A 73 -0.85 17.54 -24.07
C ALA A 73 -1.76 18.49 -24.86
N SER A 74 -1.27 19.08 -25.99
CA SER A 74 -2.02 20.08 -26.75
C SER A 74 -3.37 19.57 -27.25
N VAL A 75 -3.44 18.30 -27.67
CA VAL A 75 -4.67 17.66 -28.13
C VAL A 75 -5.68 17.48 -26.98
N GLU A 76 -5.20 17.02 -25.82
CA GLU A 76 -6.04 16.82 -24.62
C GLU A 76 -6.56 18.17 -24.10
N ILE A 77 -5.75 19.22 -24.11
CA ILE A 77 -6.15 20.58 -23.75
C ILE A 77 -7.27 21.06 -24.69
N ALA A 78 -7.11 20.87 -26.00
CA ALA A 78 -8.15 21.23 -26.96
C ALA A 78 -9.46 20.49 -26.74
N ARG A 79 -9.38 19.15 -26.43
CA ARG A 79 -10.56 18.32 -26.08
C ARG A 79 -11.26 18.80 -24.82
N VAL A 80 -10.51 19.16 -23.78
CA VAL A 80 -11.09 19.72 -22.55
C VAL A 80 -11.82 21.03 -22.85
N ASN A 81 -11.23 21.91 -23.67
CA ASN A 81 -11.85 23.19 -24.03
C ASN A 81 -13.15 22.97 -24.82
N GLN A 82 -13.15 22.05 -25.78
CA GLN A 82 -14.37 21.67 -26.53
C GLN A 82 -15.45 21.11 -25.59
N ALA A 83 -15.11 20.10 -24.78
CA ALA A 83 -16.06 19.48 -23.86
C ALA A 83 -16.59 20.49 -22.80
N LYS A 84 -15.75 21.43 -22.38
CA LYS A 84 -16.16 22.53 -21.47
C LYS A 84 -17.18 23.43 -22.11
N PHE A 85 -17.00 23.80 -23.38
CA PHE A 85 -17.98 24.59 -24.12
C PHE A 85 -19.31 23.84 -24.22
N ASP A 86 -19.31 22.56 -24.62
CA ASP A 86 -20.51 21.74 -24.75
C ASP A 86 -21.24 21.57 -23.40
N ALA A 87 -20.53 21.28 -22.34
CA ALA A 87 -21.07 21.16 -20.99
C ALA A 87 -21.65 22.47 -20.42
N SER A 88 -21.12 23.62 -20.83
CA SER A 88 -21.59 24.94 -20.37
C SER A 88 -22.80 25.46 -21.17
N ASN A 89 -23.02 24.95 -22.39
CA ASN A 89 -24.05 25.40 -23.27
C ASN A 89 -25.44 25.02 -22.77
N ASN A 90 -26.29 26.05 -22.52
CA ASN A 90 -27.67 25.88 -22.07
C ASN A 90 -28.70 26.22 -23.16
N SER A 91 -28.27 26.58 -24.36
CA SER A 91 -29.16 27.12 -25.42
C SER A 91 -30.30 26.16 -25.73
N GLU A 92 -30.02 24.89 -25.88
CA GLU A 92 -31.03 23.87 -26.19
C GLU A 92 -32.07 23.72 -25.05
N ILE A 93 -31.60 23.63 -23.81
CA ILE A 93 -32.51 23.58 -22.64
C ILE A 93 -33.40 24.81 -22.57
N ASN A 94 -32.84 26.00 -22.81
CA ASN A 94 -33.63 27.26 -22.78
C ASN A 94 -34.66 27.28 -23.92
N ASN A 95 -34.27 26.81 -25.10
CA ASN A 95 -35.17 26.66 -26.26
C ASN A 95 -36.34 25.72 -25.92
N ARG A 96 -36.06 24.52 -25.39
CA ARG A 96 -37.09 23.55 -25.00
C ARG A 96 -37.96 24.03 -23.86
N LYS A 97 -37.42 24.77 -22.87
CA LYS A 97 -38.20 25.42 -21.83
C LYS A 97 -39.19 26.42 -22.40
N THR A 98 -38.77 27.23 -23.37
CA THR A 98 -39.61 28.21 -24.02
C THR A 98 -40.73 27.53 -24.82
N HIS A 99 -40.41 26.46 -25.55
CA HIS A 99 -41.39 25.66 -26.29
C HIS A 99 -42.43 25.02 -25.35
N LEU A 100 -41.98 24.41 -24.24
CA LEU A 100 -42.86 23.85 -23.22
C LEU A 100 -43.78 24.92 -22.61
N ALA A 101 -43.25 26.08 -22.30
CA ALA A 101 -44.07 27.20 -21.78
C ALA A 101 -45.15 27.65 -22.77
N PHE A 102 -44.84 27.66 -24.08
CA PHE A 102 -45.81 27.94 -25.12
C PHE A 102 -46.90 26.85 -25.20
N ALA A 103 -46.51 25.56 -25.24
CA ALA A 103 -47.45 24.44 -25.27
C ALA A 103 -48.40 24.44 -24.05
N LYS A 104 -47.87 24.71 -22.83
CA LYS A 104 -48.70 24.84 -21.62
C LYS A 104 -49.72 25.99 -21.70
N ARG A 105 -49.34 27.13 -22.24
CA ARG A 105 -50.29 28.24 -22.45
C ARG A 105 -51.36 27.89 -23.48
N ASN A 106 -50.98 27.19 -24.57
CA ASN A 106 -51.92 26.74 -25.59
C ASN A 106 -52.90 25.72 -25.02
N ARG A 107 -52.44 24.70 -24.27
CA ARG A 107 -53.30 23.76 -23.57
C ARG A 107 -54.34 24.46 -22.67
N ALA A 108 -53.88 25.41 -21.85
CA ALA A 108 -54.79 26.17 -20.96
C ALA A 108 -55.90 26.89 -21.73
N ARG A 109 -55.55 27.53 -22.84
CA ARG A 109 -56.52 28.19 -23.73
C ARG A 109 -57.49 27.18 -24.39
N SER A 110 -56.98 26.08 -24.91
CA SER A 110 -57.79 25.03 -25.53
C SER A 110 -58.76 24.39 -24.54
N GLN A 111 -58.33 24.19 -23.29
CA GLN A 111 -59.15 23.69 -22.20
C GLN A 111 -60.32 24.65 -21.88
N ASP A 112 -60.06 25.96 -21.81
CA ASP A 112 -61.09 26.99 -21.56
C ASP A 112 -62.12 27.05 -22.71
N LEU A 113 -61.66 27.02 -23.97
CA LEU A 113 -62.52 27.01 -25.15
C LEU A 113 -63.37 25.75 -25.24
N TYR A 114 -62.81 24.57 -24.88
CA TYR A 114 -63.55 23.31 -24.82
C TYR A 114 -64.66 23.35 -23.77
N GLN A 115 -64.38 23.88 -22.58
CA GLN A 115 -65.38 24.08 -21.50
C GLN A 115 -66.55 24.99 -21.93
N ARG A 116 -66.27 25.94 -22.80
CA ARG A 116 -67.27 26.84 -23.37
C ARG A 116 -68.01 26.29 -24.61
N GLY A 117 -67.69 25.02 -24.99
CA GLY A 117 -68.30 24.38 -26.17
C GLY A 117 -67.78 24.91 -27.50
N SER A 118 -66.70 25.70 -27.54
CA SER A 118 -66.17 26.36 -28.74
C SER A 118 -64.98 25.58 -29.37
N LEU A 119 -64.59 24.43 -28.84
CA LEU A 119 -63.47 23.62 -29.33
C LEU A 119 -63.87 22.12 -29.34
N SER A 120 -63.39 21.35 -30.33
CA SER A 120 -63.59 19.92 -30.36
C SER A 120 -62.73 19.19 -29.31
N LYS A 121 -63.17 17.99 -28.89
CA LYS A 121 -62.38 17.12 -28.01
C LYS A 121 -61.03 16.74 -28.64
N THR A 122 -61.02 16.49 -29.94
CA THR A 122 -59.79 16.12 -30.69
C THR A 122 -58.74 17.25 -30.63
N GLU A 123 -59.15 18.51 -30.70
CA GLU A 123 -58.20 19.64 -30.64
C GLU A 123 -57.71 19.87 -29.22
N LYS A 124 -58.55 19.65 -28.20
CA LYS A 124 -58.09 19.65 -26.79
C LYS A 124 -57.05 18.54 -26.59
N ASP A 125 -57.34 17.31 -27.01
CA ASP A 125 -56.44 16.17 -26.85
C ASP A 125 -55.08 16.38 -27.58
N LYS A 126 -55.10 17.06 -28.75
CA LYS A 126 -53.88 17.48 -29.45
C LYS A 126 -53.03 18.44 -28.58
N ALA A 127 -53.69 19.43 -27.96
CA ALA A 127 -52.97 20.40 -27.13
C ALA A 127 -52.39 19.76 -25.85
N GLU A 128 -53.03 18.74 -25.31
CA GLU A 128 -52.50 17.93 -24.19
C GLU A 128 -51.30 17.10 -24.64
N THR A 129 -51.39 16.42 -25.79
CA THR A 129 -50.31 15.65 -26.38
C THR A 129 -49.06 16.49 -26.65
N GLU A 130 -49.26 17.74 -27.18
CA GLU A 130 -48.15 18.69 -27.42
C GLU A 130 -47.39 19.07 -26.15
N VAL A 131 -48.08 19.22 -25.03
CA VAL A 131 -47.40 19.47 -23.73
C VAL A 131 -46.56 18.25 -23.36
N THR A 132 -47.08 17.04 -23.44
CA THR A 132 -46.33 15.80 -23.11
C THR A 132 -45.12 15.64 -24.01
N LEU A 133 -45.25 15.94 -25.31
CA LEU A 133 -44.12 15.91 -26.23
C LEU A 133 -43.04 16.91 -25.86
N ALA A 134 -43.44 18.17 -25.59
CA ALA A 134 -42.51 19.22 -25.18
C ALA A 134 -41.82 18.96 -23.83
N GLU A 135 -42.52 18.30 -22.89
CA GLU A 135 -41.89 17.81 -21.62
C GLU A 135 -40.84 16.72 -21.89
N THR A 136 -41.13 15.77 -22.77
CA THR A 136 -40.19 14.74 -23.18
C THR A 136 -38.95 15.31 -23.88
N GLU A 137 -39.12 16.30 -24.75
CA GLU A 137 -38.03 16.99 -25.43
C GLU A 137 -37.15 17.78 -24.46
N LEU A 138 -37.76 18.45 -23.46
CA LEU A 138 -37.00 19.12 -22.40
C LEU A 138 -36.21 18.12 -21.56
N ALA A 139 -36.81 16.99 -21.18
CA ALA A 139 -36.13 15.94 -20.44
C ALA A 139 -34.90 15.40 -21.23
N LYS A 140 -35.06 15.12 -22.52
CA LYS A 140 -33.99 14.71 -23.43
C LYS A 140 -32.86 15.76 -23.50
N ALA A 141 -33.17 17.05 -23.57
CA ALA A 141 -32.16 18.11 -23.59
C ALA A 141 -31.36 18.18 -22.25
N ILE A 142 -32.03 17.94 -21.12
CA ILE A 142 -31.39 17.88 -19.81
C ILE A 142 -30.45 16.67 -19.74
N GLU A 143 -30.87 15.50 -20.25
CA GLU A 143 -30.02 14.30 -20.31
C GLU A 143 -28.80 14.50 -21.21
N GLN A 144 -28.96 15.13 -22.36
CA GLN A 144 -27.85 15.49 -23.25
C GLN A 144 -26.83 16.39 -22.57
N LYS A 145 -27.29 17.39 -21.80
CA LYS A 145 -26.41 18.25 -21.02
C LYS A 145 -25.65 17.45 -19.96
N LYS A 146 -26.29 16.52 -19.27
CA LYS A 146 -25.63 15.62 -18.30
C LYS A 146 -24.56 14.76 -18.99
N ALA A 147 -24.86 14.24 -20.18
CA ALA A 147 -23.88 13.49 -20.97
C ALA A 147 -22.66 14.35 -21.36
N ALA A 148 -22.87 15.62 -21.75
CA ALA A 148 -21.77 16.56 -22.02
C ALA A 148 -20.92 16.86 -20.79
N ALA A 149 -21.52 16.96 -19.60
CA ALA A 149 -20.77 17.12 -18.35
C ALA A 149 -19.87 15.89 -18.05
N LEU A 150 -20.38 14.68 -18.27
CA LEU A 150 -19.58 13.44 -18.13
C LEU A 150 -18.45 13.37 -19.17
N ALA A 151 -18.70 13.83 -20.39
CA ALA A 151 -17.66 13.91 -21.43
C ALA A 151 -16.55 14.90 -21.05
N LEU A 152 -16.89 16.02 -20.39
CA LEU A 152 -15.90 16.96 -19.85
C LEU A 152 -15.03 16.31 -18.76
N ASP A 153 -15.64 15.57 -17.84
CA ASP A 153 -14.90 14.91 -16.77
C ASP A 153 -13.96 13.82 -17.32
N LEU A 154 -14.40 13.08 -18.34
CA LEU A 154 -13.54 12.15 -19.07
C LEU A 154 -12.34 12.84 -19.73
N ALA A 155 -12.59 13.96 -20.44
CA ALA A 155 -11.52 14.73 -21.10
C ALA A 155 -10.51 15.28 -20.07
N LYS A 156 -10.96 15.77 -18.92
CA LYS A 156 -10.08 16.22 -17.84
C LYS A 156 -9.23 15.09 -17.26
N THR A 157 -9.82 13.90 -17.08
CA THR A 157 -9.09 12.73 -16.60
C THR A 157 -8.00 12.32 -17.59
N GLN A 158 -8.30 12.32 -18.89
CA GLN A 158 -7.31 12.05 -19.94
C GLN A 158 -6.18 13.07 -19.94
N LEU A 159 -6.49 14.34 -19.75
CA LEU A 159 -5.48 15.40 -19.61
C LEU A 159 -4.62 15.20 -18.34
N ALA A 160 -5.23 14.82 -17.24
CA ALA A 160 -4.50 14.56 -15.99
C ALA A 160 -3.47 13.44 -16.11
N LEU A 161 -3.72 12.43 -16.95
CA LEU A 161 -2.78 11.34 -17.24
C LEU A 161 -1.51 11.81 -17.98
N LYS A 162 -1.53 13.00 -18.60
CA LYS A 162 -0.35 13.60 -19.22
C LYS A 162 0.64 14.19 -18.22
N THR A 163 0.23 14.32 -16.96
CA THR A 163 1.13 14.73 -15.87
C THR A 163 1.48 13.51 -15.03
N ILE A 164 2.74 13.13 -15.06
CA ILE A 164 3.28 11.99 -14.32
C ILE A 164 3.66 12.47 -12.92
N LYS A 165 3.12 11.79 -11.90
CA LYS A 165 3.28 12.17 -10.49
C LYS A 165 4.02 11.08 -9.72
N SER A 166 4.75 11.48 -8.67
CA SER A 166 5.36 10.52 -7.75
C SER A 166 4.29 9.75 -6.98
N PRO A 167 4.34 8.41 -6.93
CA PRO A 167 3.45 7.61 -6.09
C PRO A 167 3.89 7.54 -4.62
N ILE A 168 5.13 7.96 -4.32
CA ILE A 168 5.76 7.88 -2.99
C ILE A 168 6.47 9.18 -2.63
N ASP A 169 6.75 9.34 -1.34
CA ASP A 169 7.78 10.26 -0.85
C ASP A 169 9.13 9.57 -1.00
N GLY A 170 10.15 10.27 -1.52
CA GLY A 170 11.46 9.64 -1.70
C GLY A 170 12.43 10.44 -2.54
N LEU A 171 13.46 9.76 -3.01
CA LEU A 171 14.59 10.32 -3.75
C LEU A 171 14.60 9.80 -5.19
N VAL A 172 14.92 10.67 -6.16
CA VAL A 172 15.17 10.29 -7.54
C VAL A 172 16.55 9.65 -7.64
N ILE A 173 16.58 8.34 -7.91
CA ILE A 173 17.83 7.56 -7.99
C ILE A 173 18.44 7.64 -9.38
N ASP A 174 17.59 7.56 -10.42
CA ASP A 174 18.05 7.61 -11.80
C ASP A 174 16.97 8.14 -12.73
N ARG A 175 17.40 8.61 -13.89
CA ARG A 175 16.56 9.14 -14.95
C ARG A 175 16.88 8.40 -16.25
N TYR A 176 15.89 7.73 -16.83
CA TYR A 176 16.04 6.90 -18.02
C TYR A 176 15.59 7.59 -19.31
N ALA A 177 14.61 8.51 -19.21
CA ALA A 177 14.06 9.20 -20.37
C ALA A 177 14.53 10.67 -20.45
N MET A 178 14.63 11.18 -21.67
CA MET A 178 14.99 12.57 -21.95
C MET A 178 13.83 13.33 -22.60
N ILE A 179 13.85 14.65 -22.47
CA ILE A 179 12.88 15.54 -23.13
C ILE A 179 12.94 15.32 -24.63
N GLY A 180 11.78 15.20 -25.26
CA GLY A 180 11.62 14.91 -26.70
C GLY A 180 11.52 13.42 -27.02
N GLU A 181 11.78 12.52 -26.06
CA GLU A 181 11.61 11.09 -26.29
C GLU A 181 10.14 10.67 -26.16
N SER A 182 9.76 9.67 -26.95
CA SER A 182 8.47 9.00 -26.80
C SER A 182 8.56 7.99 -25.66
N VAL A 183 7.63 8.11 -24.70
CA VAL A 183 7.47 7.19 -23.58
C VAL A 183 6.21 6.36 -23.77
N ALA A 184 6.35 5.06 -23.58
CA ALA A 184 5.25 4.10 -23.61
C ALA A 184 5.39 3.16 -22.40
N ASP A 185 5.90 1.94 -22.63
CA ASP A 185 5.95 0.89 -21.60
C ASP A 185 7.30 0.86 -20.82
N ARG A 186 8.22 1.75 -21.12
CA ARG A 186 9.53 1.79 -20.45
C ARG A 186 9.54 2.79 -19.29
N PRO A 187 10.33 2.50 -18.23
CA PRO A 187 10.47 3.43 -17.11
C PRO A 187 11.09 4.76 -17.56
N ILE A 188 10.60 5.84 -16.99
CA ILE A 188 11.13 7.21 -17.21
C ILE A 188 12.16 7.53 -16.15
N MET A 189 11.94 7.04 -14.93
CA MET A 189 12.69 7.42 -13.75
C MET A 189 12.65 6.32 -12.72
N LYS A 190 13.69 6.22 -11.88
CA LYS A 190 13.75 5.32 -10.72
C LYS A 190 13.69 6.15 -9.45
N LEU A 191 12.75 5.83 -8.60
CA LEU A 191 12.55 6.43 -7.28
C LEU A 191 12.90 5.42 -6.19
N ALA A 192 13.37 5.92 -5.03
CA ALA A 192 13.54 5.12 -3.85
C ALA A 192 12.89 5.81 -2.65
N GLN A 193 12.17 5.06 -1.84
CA GLN A 193 11.69 5.53 -0.56
C GLN A 193 12.81 5.39 0.46
N VAL A 194 13.27 6.51 1.01
CA VAL A 194 14.42 6.58 1.92
C VAL A 194 14.02 6.91 3.37
N ASP A 195 12.74 7.16 3.61
CA ASP A 195 12.15 7.28 4.95
C ASP A 195 10.78 6.56 4.98
N PRO A 196 10.59 5.56 5.85
CA PRO A 196 11.64 4.88 6.60
C PRO A 196 12.59 4.11 5.68
N LEU A 197 13.77 3.77 6.19
CA LEU A 197 14.66 2.78 5.58
C LEU A 197 14.29 1.38 6.08
N ARG A 198 14.64 0.38 5.31
CA ARG A 198 14.47 -1.02 5.66
C ARG A 198 15.83 -1.62 6.04
N VAL A 199 15.89 -2.26 7.19
CA VAL A 199 17.05 -3.05 7.60
C VAL A 199 16.73 -4.53 7.39
N GLU A 200 17.56 -5.20 6.63
CA GLU A 200 17.45 -6.66 6.40
C GLU A 200 18.62 -7.35 7.07
N LEU A 201 18.34 -8.40 7.81
CA LEU A 201 19.34 -9.28 8.38
C LEU A 201 18.94 -10.74 8.19
N VAL A 202 19.96 -11.60 8.22
CA VAL A 202 19.80 -13.06 8.19
C VAL A 202 20.26 -13.58 9.55
N ALA A 203 19.32 -14.11 10.32
CA ALA A 203 19.57 -14.61 11.67
C ALA A 203 19.75 -16.14 11.68
N PRO A 204 20.76 -16.69 12.40
CA PRO A 204 20.88 -18.13 12.65
C PRO A 204 19.65 -18.70 13.36
N THR A 205 19.36 -19.98 13.12
CA THR A 205 18.18 -20.69 13.67
C THR A 205 18.09 -20.63 15.20
N GLU A 206 19.23 -20.50 15.91
CA GLU A 206 19.27 -20.39 17.36
C GLU A 206 18.51 -19.18 17.93
N TYR A 207 18.30 -18.14 17.11
CA TYR A 207 17.50 -16.94 17.47
C TYR A 207 16.04 -17.07 17.08
N PHE A 208 15.65 -18.20 16.45
CA PHE A 208 14.25 -18.41 16.05
C PHE A 208 13.33 -18.50 17.28
N GLY A 209 12.27 -17.69 17.29
CA GLY A 209 11.38 -17.56 18.44
C GLY A 209 11.85 -16.59 19.53
N LEU A 210 13.14 -16.19 19.54
CA LEU A 210 13.65 -15.13 20.42
C LEU A 210 13.45 -13.74 19.79
N ILE A 211 13.64 -13.63 18.48
CA ILE A 211 13.33 -12.41 17.73
C ILE A 211 11.85 -12.42 17.42
N GLN A 212 11.15 -11.34 17.81
CA GLN A 212 9.71 -11.20 17.62
C GLN A 212 9.40 -9.85 16.95
N GLU A 213 8.23 -9.77 16.32
CA GLU A 213 7.71 -8.51 15.77
C GLU A 213 7.55 -7.47 16.88
N ASP A 214 7.63 -6.19 16.52
CA ASP A 214 7.58 -5.02 17.41
C ASP A 214 8.77 -4.86 18.39
N MET A 215 9.79 -5.75 18.35
CA MET A 215 10.99 -5.56 19.15
C MET A 215 11.78 -4.32 18.69
N GLN A 216 12.25 -3.55 19.65
CA GLN A 216 13.18 -2.43 19.43
C GLN A 216 14.61 -2.94 19.39
N VAL A 217 15.33 -2.57 18.33
CA VAL A 217 16.69 -3.05 18.06
C VAL A 217 17.60 -1.85 17.82
N GLU A 218 18.74 -1.82 18.49
CA GLU A 218 19.77 -0.83 18.23
C GLU A 218 20.59 -1.24 16.99
N VAL A 219 20.60 -0.39 15.97
CA VAL A 219 21.33 -0.61 14.72
C VAL A 219 22.52 0.35 14.67
N ARG A 220 23.71 -0.21 14.59
CA ARG A 220 24.97 0.55 14.40
C ARG A 220 25.37 0.45 12.93
N THR A 221 25.52 1.59 12.27
CA THR A 221 25.87 1.66 10.85
C THR A 221 27.35 1.93 10.64
N GLU A 222 27.90 1.45 9.53
CA GLU A 222 29.27 1.79 9.13
C GLU A 222 29.40 3.27 8.73
N ARG A 223 28.33 3.84 8.19
CA ARG A 223 28.27 5.26 7.75
C ARG A 223 26.89 5.87 8.07
N PRO A 224 26.87 6.96 8.85
CA PRO A 224 27.98 7.61 9.56
C PRO A 224 28.57 6.69 10.63
N ALA A 225 29.90 6.71 10.77
CA ALA A 225 30.62 5.77 11.61
C ALA A 225 30.16 5.83 13.07
N ASN A 226 29.87 4.66 13.66
CA ASN A 226 29.51 4.49 15.07
C ASN A 226 28.24 5.21 15.54
N LYS A 227 27.38 5.67 14.63
CA LYS A 227 26.08 6.21 15.02
C LYS A 227 25.09 5.06 15.26
N VAL A 228 24.37 5.13 16.37
CA VAL A 228 23.37 4.14 16.75
C VAL A 228 21.99 4.71 16.45
N PHE A 229 21.16 3.90 15.83
CA PHE A 229 19.78 4.23 15.49
C PHE A 229 18.86 3.15 16.05
N ASN A 230 17.60 3.49 16.30
CA ASN A 230 16.60 2.56 16.78
C ASN A 230 15.75 2.08 15.60
N ALA A 231 15.75 0.78 15.38
CA ALA A 231 14.89 0.11 14.41
C ALA A 231 13.83 -0.71 15.13
N THR A 232 12.69 -0.93 14.47
CA THR A 232 11.62 -1.79 14.96
C THR A 232 11.48 -3.00 14.06
N VAL A 233 11.47 -4.20 14.62
CA VAL A 233 11.22 -5.44 13.88
C VAL A 233 9.80 -5.41 13.32
N THR A 234 9.66 -5.55 12.01
CA THR A 234 8.37 -5.53 11.32
C THR A 234 7.95 -6.90 10.79
N ILE A 235 8.91 -7.72 10.39
CA ILE A 235 8.65 -9.05 9.85
C ILE A 235 9.75 -10.01 10.33
N VAL A 236 9.32 -11.18 10.80
CA VAL A 236 10.19 -12.33 11.08
C VAL A 236 9.72 -13.47 10.18
N ASP A 237 10.57 -13.90 9.26
CA ASP A 237 10.23 -14.99 8.36
C ASP A 237 10.01 -16.28 9.16
N GLN A 238 8.87 -16.94 8.89
CA GLN A 238 8.52 -18.22 9.54
C GLN A 238 9.11 -19.44 8.85
N LEU A 239 9.80 -19.24 7.74
CA LEU A 239 10.49 -20.29 7.00
C LEU A 239 12.00 -20.18 7.25
N ILE A 240 12.58 -21.30 7.67
CA ILE A 240 14.03 -21.45 7.83
C ILE A 240 14.58 -22.01 6.52
N ASP A 241 15.59 -21.38 5.94
CA ASP A 241 16.33 -21.95 4.81
C ASP A 241 17.18 -23.14 5.30
N PRO A 242 16.88 -24.37 4.86
CA PRO A 242 17.60 -25.56 5.31
C PRO A 242 19.06 -25.61 4.83
N ALA A 243 19.41 -24.86 3.79
CA ALA A 243 20.78 -24.86 3.26
C ALA A 243 21.72 -24.00 4.10
N SER A 244 21.23 -22.85 4.59
CA SER A 244 22.01 -21.91 5.42
C SER A 244 21.74 -22.09 6.92
N GLY A 245 20.64 -22.75 7.32
CA GLY A 245 20.22 -22.84 8.71
C GLY A 245 19.85 -21.47 9.29
N SER A 246 19.22 -20.60 8.50
CA SER A 246 18.94 -19.21 8.88
C SER A 246 17.54 -18.77 8.43
N PHE A 247 17.07 -17.66 8.96
CA PHE A 247 15.81 -17.00 8.59
C PHE A 247 16.02 -15.50 8.43
N SER A 248 15.18 -14.86 7.64
CA SER A 248 15.27 -13.41 7.40
C SER A 248 14.45 -12.63 8.43
N VAL A 249 14.98 -11.47 8.81
CA VAL A 249 14.29 -10.50 9.66
C VAL A 249 14.33 -9.14 8.98
N ARG A 250 13.19 -8.46 8.95
CA ARG A 250 13.08 -7.08 8.46
C ARG A 250 12.75 -6.15 9.61
N MET A 251 13.40 -4.98 9.57
CA MET A 251 13.16 -3.92 10.55
C MET A 251 12.94 -2.60 9.83
N SER A 252 12.07 -1.79 10.37
CA SER A 252 11.84 -0.40 9.93
C SER A 252 12.75 0.54 10.71
N LEU A 253 13.44 1.41 9.99
CA LEU A 253 14.39 2.37 10.52
C LEU A 253 14.00 3.79 10.08
N PRO A 254 13.42 4.62 10.95
CA PRO A 254 13.07 6.00 10.64
C PRO A 254 14.29 6.83 10.23
N ASN A 255 14.15 7.64 9.18
CA ASN A 255 15.22 8.47 8.60
C ASN A 255 14.71 9.85 8.17
N PRO A 256 13.97 10.59 9.01
CA PRO A 256 13.30 11.84 8.61
C PRO A 256 14.25 12.94 8.15
N ASP A 257 15.49 12.92 8.61
CA ASP A 257 16.51 13.94 8.28
C ASP A 257 17.50 13.46 7.21
N ASP A 258 17.25 12.36 6.52
CA ASP A 258 18.12 11.74 5.51
C ASP A 258 19.59 11.53 5.98
N GLN A 259 19.76 11.33 7.29
CA GLN A 259 21.07 11.14 7.90
C GLN A 259 21.71 9.80 7.51
N LEU A 260 20.89 8.84 7.10
CA LEU A 260 21.32 7.52 6.67
C LEU A 260 21.15 7.37 5.15
N VAL A 261 22.14 6.73 4.56
CA VAL A 261 22.12 6.36 3.14
C VAL A 261 21.78 4.88 3.03
N GLY A 262 20.84 4.53 2.14
CA GLY A 262 20.58 3.15 1.80
C GLY A 262 21.77 2.50 1.09
N GLY A 263 21.98 1.18 1.30
CA GLY A 263 23.07 0.42 0.72
C GLY A 263 24.31 0.30 1.60
N VAL A 264 24.20 0.62 2.91
CA VAL A 264 25.30 0.49 3.87
C VAL A 264 25.13 -0.75 4.75
N ASN A 265 26.25 -1.33 5.17
CA ASN A 265 26.26 -2.40 6.15
C ASN A 265 26.00 -1.85 7.55
N CYS A 266 25.44 -2.71 8.39
CA CYS A 266 25.14 -2.39 9.78
C CYS A 266 25.30 -3.63 10.67
N VAL A 267 25.28 -3.40 11.98
CA VAL A 267 25.21 -4.42 13.01
C VAL A 267 23.96 -4.14 13.86
N ALA A 268 23.08 -5.11 13.94
CA ALA A 268 21.88 -5.06 14.78
C ALA A 268 22.19 -5.68 16.15
N MET A 269 21.92 -4.93 17.21
CA MET A 269 22.16 -5.33 18.59
C MET A 269 20.84 -5.69 19.26
N PHE A 270 20.59 -6.97 19.42
CA PHE A 270 19.41 -7.48 20.11
C PHE A 270 19.70 -7.64 21.60
N LYS A 271 18.75 -7.21 22.44
CA LYS A 271 18.77 -7.42 23.89
C LYS A 271 17.65 -8.39 24.24
N PHE A 272 18.01 -9.64 24.54
CA PHE A 272 17.03 -10.62 24.98
C PHE A 272 16.89 -10.59 26.50
N GLU A 273 15.65 -10.44 27.00
CA GLU A 273 15.37 -10.70 28.40
C GLU A 273 15.33 -12.21 28.61
N THR A 274 16.28 -12.75 29.35
CA THR A 274 16.24 -14.17 29.75
C THR A 274 14.97 -14.37 30.60
N PRO A 275 14.04 -15.26 30.18
CA PRO A 275 12.93 -15.62 31.02
C PRO A 275 13.50 -16.23 32.32
N PRO A 276 12.86 -15.99 33.49
CA PRO A 276 13.29 -16.58 34.74
C PRO A 276 13.29 -18.11 34.55
N LEU A 277 14.43 -18.74 34.86
CA LEU A 277 14.56 -20.20 34.86
C LEU A 277 13.49 -20.78 35.76
N THR A 278 12.34 -21.12 35.21
CA THR A 278 11.40 -22.01 35.88
C THR A 278 12.10 -23.37 35.97
N THR A 279 12.56 -23.70 37.14
CA THR A 279 12.99 -25.06 37.48
C THR A 279 11.81 -25.98 37.24
N SER A 280 11.70 -26.50 36.02
CA SER A 280 10.79 -27.59 35.71
C SER A 280 11.31 -28.82 36.45
N SER A 281 10.63 -29.16 37.54
CA SER A 281 10.77 -30.46 38.17
C SER A 281 10.51 -31.53 37.11
N ALA A 282 11.52 -32.36 36.86
CA ALA A 282 11.46 -33.47 35.91
C ALA A 282 10.21 -34.33 36.18
N PRO A 283 9.40 -34.64 35.16
CA PRO A 283 8.37 -35.65 35.33
C PRO A 283 9.04 -37.03 35.45
N SER A 284 8.68 -37.72 36.52
CA SER A 284 9.06 -39.11 36.84
C SER A 284 8.81 -40.02 35.64
N ALA A 285 9.84 -40.78 35.28
CA ALA A 285 9.80 -41.73 34.17
C ALA A 285 8.75 -42.83 34.44
N THR A 286 7.62 -42.76 33.77
CA THR A 286 6.64 -43.86 33.73
C THR A 286 7.14 -44.87 32.70
N ARG A 287 7.47 -46.05 33.23
CA ARG A 287 7.90 -47.27 32.56
C ARG A 287 6.84 -47.69 31.53
N ILE A 288 7.14 -47.57 30.24
CA ILE A 288 6.29 -48.11 29.18
C ILE A 288 6.57 -49.61 29.04
N GLU A 289 5.55 -50.40 29.40
CA GLU A 289 5.48 -51.82 29.20
C GLU A 289 5.28 -52.15 27.72
N LYS A 290 6.12 -53.03 27.17
CA LYS A 290 6.09 -53.45 25.76
C LYS A 290 4.94 -54.41 25.53
N GLU A 291 3.96 -54.06 24.74
CA GLU A 291 3.00 -54.99 24.12
C GLU A 291 3.57 -55.54 22.78
N PRO A 292 3.31 -56.81 22.47
CA PRO A 292 3.90 -57.44 21.28
C PRO A 292 3.12 -57.16 20.01
N ILE A 293 3.89 -56.93 18.95
CA ILE A 293 3.45 -56.67 17.58
C ILE A 293 2.74 -57.92 17.01
N ALA A 294 1.46 -57.80 16.70
CA ALA A 294 0.72 -58.77 15.92
C ALA A 294 0.92 -58.55 14.44
N THR A 295 1.40 -59.60 13.81
CA THR A 295 1.65 -59.78 12.36
C THR A 295 0.33 -59.62 11.58
N GLN A 296 0.20 -58.63 10.69
CA GLN A 296 -0.85 -58.60 9.71
C GLN A 296 -0.32 -58.87 8.31
N LYS A 297 -0.97 -59.83 7.74
CA LYS A 297 -0.80 -60.55 6.49
C LYS A 297 -1.00 -59.67 5.25
N GLU A 298 -0.08 -59.81 4.36
CA GLU A 298 -0.09 -59.38 2.97
C GLU A 298 -1.41 -59.70 2.23
N LEU A 299 -2.02 -58.70 1.61
CA LEU A 299 -3.11 -58.89 0.65
C LEU A 299 -2.69 -58.29 -0.69
N ILE A 300 -2.30 -59.19 -1.58
CA ILE A 300 -2.02 -58.95 -3.00
C ILE A 300 -3.35 -58.71 -3.71
N VAL A 301 -3.46 -57.62 -4.49
CA VAL A 301 -4.54 -57.45 -5.48
C VAL A 301 -3.91 -57.16 -6.85
N PRO A 302 -4.35 -57.83 -7.91
CA PRO A 302 -3.65 -57.83 -9.18
C PRO A 302 -4.03 -56.68 -10.11
N ASN A 303 -3.03 -56.36 -10.92
CA ASN A 303 -3.01 -55.52 -12.09
C ASN A 303 -4.14 -55.85 -13.12
N GLN A 304 -4.83 -54.85 -13.65
CA GLN A 304 -5.52 -54.94 -14.91
C GLN A 304 -5.23 -53.75 -15.83
N ASP A 305 -4.80 -54.19 -16.99
CA ASP A 305 -4.34 -53.45 -18.15
C ASP A 305 -5.32 -52.50 -18.82
N GLY A 306 -4.75 -51.50 -19.45
CA GLY A 306 -4.99 -51.13 -20.84
C GLY A 306 -6.16 -50.26 -21.18
N VAL A 307 -5.89 -49.02 -21.63
CA VAL A 307 -6.43 -48.52 -22.91
C VAL A 307 -5.52 -47.38 -23.42
N LYS A 308 -5.07 -47.55 -24.67
CA LYS A 308 -4.33 -46.60 -25.50
C LYS A 308 -5.26 -45.60 -26.21
N PRO A 309 -4.71 -44.55 -26.86
CA PRO A 309 -5.31 -43.25 -27.13
C PRO A 309 -6.02 -43.14 -28.49
N LYS A 310 -6.78 -42.07 -28.57
CA LYS A 310 -6.99 -41.34 -29.85
C LYS A 310 -6.88 -39.85 -29.59
#